data_e0bb463e35b8b65a0f412706e7059859
#
_entry.id   e0bb463e35b8b65a0f412706e7059859
#
_cell.length_a   1.000
_cell.length_b   1.000
_cell.length_c   1.000
_cell.angle_alpha   90.00
_cell.angle_beta   90.00
_cell.angle_gamma   90.00
#
_symmetry.space_group_name_H-M   'P 1'
#
loop_
_entity.id
_entity.type
_entity.pdbx_description
1 polymer ?
#
loop_
_entity_poly.entity_id
_entity_poly.type
_entity_poly.pdbx_seq_one_letter_code
_entity_poly.pdbx_strand_id
1 'polypeptide(L)'
;EEQRDYLKVAREYKRTGAIQKIHLSTRPDYITPEILDNLKEYSVDTIELGVQSFDEDVLRQSRRGHTAQQVYDAVSRIQSYGFELGIQLMIGLPGATMEKCLYSARDTARLRPQLARLYPTIVLDETDLYEEYRQGTYIPLSREEAVLRTKEMYKILRRPVLPSCEWG
;
A
#
# COMPACT_ATOMS: atom_id res chain seq x y z
N GLU A 1 6.26 -22.72 4.31
CA GLU A 1 7.40 -23.51 3.77
C GLU A 1 7.81 -22.93 2.40
N GLU A 2 6.91 -22.87 1.44
CA GLU A 2 7.16 -22.35 0.08
C GLU A 2 7.74 -20.92 0.05
N GLN A 3 7.22 -19.98 0.84
CA GLN A 3 7.75 -18.61 0.92
C GLN A 3 9.22 -18.58 1.33
N ARG A 4 9.63 -19.44 2.26
CA ARG A 4 11.02 -19.52 2.71
C ARG A 4 11.98 -19.98 1.62
N ASP A 5 11.54 -20.83 0.73
CA ASP A 5 12.37 -21.32 -0.37
C ASP A 5 12.67 -20.22 -1.38
N TYR A 6 11.67 -19.39 -1.73
CA TYR A 6 11.91 -18.19 -2.54
C TYR A 6 12.85 -17.20 -1.85
N LEU A 7 12.67 -16.96 -0.54
CA LEU A 7 13.53 -16.05 0.21
C LEU A 7 14.97 -16.55 0.33
N LYS A 8 15.20 -17.87 0.45
CA LYS A 8 16.56 -18.47 0.41
C LYS A 8 17.27 -18.15 -0.89
N VAL A 9 16.59 -18.34 -2.03
CA VAL A 9 17.14 -18.04 -3.36
C VAL A 9 17.45 -16.55 -3.47
N ALA A 10 16.51 -15.67 -3.12
CA ALA A 10 16.72 -14.23 -3.17
C ALA A 10 17.90 -13.78 -2.31
N ARG A 11 18.01 -14.31 -1.08
CA ARG A 11 19.15 -14.03 -0.17
C ARG A 11 20.47 -14.44 -0.78
N GLU A 12 20.56 -15.60 -1.45
CA GLU A 12 21.79 -16.05 -2.10
C GLU A 12 22.21 -15.10 -3.22
N TYR A 13 21.28 -14.66 -4.08
CA TYR A 13 21.57 -13.66 -5.11
C TYR A 13 22.02 -12.33 -4.52
N LYS A 14 21.44 -11.92 -3.39
CA LYS A 14 21.87 -10.71 -2.69
C LYS A 14 23.27 -10.87 -2.11
N ARG A 15 23.59 -12.03 -1.50
CA ARG A 15 24.91 -12.33 -0.94
C ARG A 15 26.02 -12.32 -1.99
N THR A 16 25.74 -12.77 -3.20
CA THR A 16 26.70 -12.74 -4.33
C THR A 16 26.84 -11.37 -4.98
N GLY A 17 26.02 -10.39 -4.59
CA GLY A 17 26.01 -9.06 -5.19
C GLY A 17 25.26 -8.98 -6.52
N ALA A 18 24.59 -10.05 -6.96
CA ALA A 18 23.80 -10.06 -8.19
C ALA A 18 22.54 -9.20 -8.10
N ILE A 19 21.99 -9.03 -6.88
CA ILE A 19 20.95 -8.07 -6.58
C ILE A 19 21.32 -7.23 -5.35
N GLN A 20 20.81 -6.01 -5.27
CA GLN A 20 21.14 -5.10 -4.17
C GLN A 20 20.13 -5.19 -3.03
N LYS A 21 18.84 -5.33 -3.34
CA LYS A 21 17.75 -5.32 -2.37
C LYS A 21 16.72 -6.40 -2.67
N ILE A 22 16.11 -6.92 -1.61
CA ILE A 22 14.95 -7.79 -1.67
C ILE A 22 13.73 -6.98 -1.25
N HIS A 23 12.77 -6.88 -2.15
CA HIS A 23 11.51 -6.16 -1.95
C HIS A 23 10.36 -7.16 -2.09
N LEU A 24 9.40 -7.09 -1.18
CA LEU A 24 8.18 -7.86 -1.25
C LEU A 24 6.96 -6.99 -0.95
N SER A 25 5.82 -7.42 -1.46
CA SER A 25 4.53 -6.78 -1.17
C SER A 25 3.63 -7.74 -0.39
N THR A 26 2.88 -7.21 0.56
CA THR A 26 1.97 -7.99 1.39
C THR A 26 0.78 -7.13 1.86
N ARG A 27 -0.17 -7.78 2.54
CA ARG A 27 -1.31 -7.09 3.17
C ARG A 27 -0.95 -6.64 4.59
N PRO A 28 -1.56 -5.55 5.09
CA PRO A 28 -1.29 -5.05 6.45
C PRO A 28 -1.61 -6.07 7.56
N ASP A 29 -2.68 -6.83 7.42
CA ASP A 29 -3.15 -7.81 8.39
C ASP A 29 -2.24 -9.06 8.54
N TYR A 30 -1.26 -9.24 7.63
CA TYR A 30 -0.27 -10.31 7.71
C TYR A 30 1.04 -9.90 8.42
N ILE A 31 1.17 -8.65 8.85
CA ILE A 31 2.39 -8.18 9.52
C ILE A 31 2.37 -8.57 11.01
N THR A 32 2.94 -9.73 11.30
CA THR A 32 3.16 -10.22 12.68
C THR A 32 4.64 -10.20 13.04
N PRO A 33 5.02 -10.21 14.35
CA PRO A 33 6.41 -10.33 14.76
C PRO A 33 7.12 -11.53 14.13
N GLU A 34 6.48 -12.71 14.10
CA GLU A 34 7.06 -13.93 13.55
C GLU A 34 7.36 -13.80 12.04
N ILE A 35 6.48 -13.11 11.30
CA ILE A 35 6.71 -12.82 9.87
C ILE A 35 7.91 -11.88 9.72
N LEU A 36 7.96 -10.81 10.54
CA LEU A 36 9.06 -9.84 10.47
C LEU A 36 10.41 -10.46 10.85
N ASP A 37 10.45 -11.31 11.87
CA ASP A 37 11.64 -12.07 12.26
C ASP A 37 12.13 -12.95 11.08
N ASN A 38 11.21 -13.67 10.44
CA ASN A 38 11.53 -14.48 9.27
C ASN A 38 12.07 -13.62 8.10
N LEU A 39 11.43 -12.49 7.79
CA LEU A 39 11.89 -11.59 6.72
C LEU A 39 13.27 -11.00 7.04
N LYS A 40 13.56 -10.71 8.31
CA LYS A 40 14.87 -10.23 8.77
C LYS A 40 15.95 -11.29 8.59
N GLU A 41 15.65 -12.55 8.94
CA GLU A 41 16.55 -13.69 8.73
C GLU A 41 17.00 -13.82 7.28
N TYR A 42 16.07 -13.58 6.32
CA TYR A 42 16.37 -13.65 4.88
C TYR A 42 16.85 -12.34 4.27
N SER A 43 17.19 -11.34 5.09
CA SER A 43 17.78 -10.07 4.65
C SER A 43 16.88 -9.30 3.67
N VAL A 44 15.57 -9.35 3.87
CA VAL A 44 14.60 -8.48 3.17
C VAL A 44 14.88 -7.03 3.55
N ASP A 45 14.80 -6.12 2.60
CA ASP A 45 15.05 -4.69 2.79
C ASP A 45 13.76 -3.88 2.86
N THR A 46 12.85 -4.12 1.92
CA THR A 46 11.66 -3.31 1.74
C THR A 46 10.39 -4.15 1.84
N ILE A 47 9.47 -3.71 2.66
CA ILE A 47 8.12 -4.28 2.75
C ILE A 47 7.12 -3.24 2.22
N GLU A 48 6.44 -3.57 1.14
CA GLU A 48 5.38 -2.74 0.57
C GLU A 48 4.01 -3.25 1.02
N LEU A 49 3.23 -2.37 1.64
CA LEU A 49 1.88 -2.69 2.10
C LEU A 49 0.84 -2.33 1.05
N GLY A 50 0.03 -3.30 0.67
CA GLY A 50 -1.16 -3.12 -0.15
C GLY A 50 -2.30 -2.46 0.63
N VAL A 51 -2.12 -1.22 1.05
CA VAL A 51 -3.07 -0.44 1.87
C VAL A 51 -4.34 -0.11 1.09
N GLN A 52 -4.19 0.35 -0.13
CA GLN A 52 -5.20 0.74 -1.10
C GLN A 52 -5.99 2.00 -0.72
N SER A 53 -6.46 2.13 0.51
CA SER A 53 -7.13 3.30 1.08
C SER A 53 -6.93 3.36 2.60
N PHE A 54 -7.06 4.55 3.20
CA PHE A 54 -7.19 4.74 4.65
C PHE A 54 -8.64 5.03 5.07
N ASP A 55 -9.55 5.15 4.12
CA ASP A 55 -10.97 5.35 4.41
C ASP A 55 -11.67 4.00 4.62
N GLU A 56 -12.26 3.82 5.79
CA GLU A 56 -12.90 2.56 6.20
C GLU A 56 -14.07 2.14 5.30
N ASP A 57 -14.84 3.11 4.78
CA ASP A 57 -15.93 2.81 3.87
C ASP A 57 -15.42 2.28 2.53
N VAL A 58 -14.34 2.87 2.02
CA VAL A 58 -13.68 2.41 0.79
C VAL A 58 -13.12 1.00 0.99
N LEU A 59 -12.43 0.75 2.12
CA LEU A 59 -11.89 -0.58 2.44
C LEU A 59 -13.00 -1.63 2.53
N ARG A 60 -14.11 -1.29 3.17
CA ARG A 60 -15.26 -2.19 3.30
C ARG A 60 -15.94 -2.45 1.95
N GLN A 61 -16.24 -1.41 1.17
CA GLN A 61 -16.91 -1.55 -0.13
C GLN A 61 -16.04 -2.31 -1.15
N SER A 62 -14.73 -2.12 -1.10
CA SER A 62 -13.79 -2.86 -1.96
C SER A 62 -13.34 -4.20 -1.37
N ARG A 63 -13.98 -4.66 -0.29
CA ARG A 63 -13.76 -5.98 0.35
C ARG A 63 -12.29 -6.29 0.63
N ARG A 64 -11.54 -5.26 1.10
CA ARG A 64 -10.08 -5.42 1.33
C ARG A 64 -9.73 -6.37 2.48
N GLY A 65 -10.63 -6.56 3.45
CA GLY A 65 -10.47 -7.50 4.56
C GLY A 65 -9.48 -7.04 5.63
N HIS A 66 -9.06 -5.77 5.61
CA HIS A 66 -8.28 -5.13 6.67
C HIS A 66 -8.83 -3.72 6.96
N THR A 67 -8.46 -3.15 8.10
CA THR A 67 -8.85 -1.82 8.56
C THR A 67 -7.69 -0.83 8.46
N ALA A 68 -8.00 0.47 8.53
CA ALA A 68 -6.97 1.51 8.62
C ALA A 68 -6.12 1.36 9.90
N GLN A 69 -6.72 0.94 11.01
CA GLN A 69 -5.97 0.69 12.25
C GLN A 69 -4.92 -0.40 12.07
N GLN A 70 -5.25 -1.49 11.39
CA GLN A 70 -4.29 -2.55 11.07
C GLN A 70 -3.15 -2.05 10.18
N VAL A 71 -3.40 -1.07 9.30
CA VAL A 71 -2.35 -0.42 8.52
C VAL A 71 -1.38 0.33 9.44
N TYR A 72 -1.88 1.16 10.36
CA TYR A 72 -1.01 1.90 11.30
C TYR A 72 -0.19 0.96 12.18
N ASP A 73 -0.79 -0.11 12.68
CA ASP A 73 -0.11 -1.11 13.49
C ASP A 73 1.00 -1.82 12.68
N ALA A 74 0.70 -2.20 11.44
CA ALA A 74 1.68 -2.82 10.53
C ALA A 74 2.85 -1.88 10.23
N VAL A 75 2.57 -0.61 9.93
CA VAL A 75 3.60 0.41 9.68
C VAL A 75 4.50 0.58 10.89
N SER A 76 3.93 0.72 12.08
CA SER A 76 4.69 0.84 13.33
C SER A 76 5.64 -0.35 13.54
N ARG A 77 5.15 -1.57 13.30
CA ARG A 77 5.98 -2.79 13.40
C ARG A 77 7.09 -2.81 12.36
N ILE A 78 6.79 -2.55 11.08
CA ILE A 78 7.78 -2.52 9.99
C ILE A 78 8.90 -1.54 10.32
N GLN A 79 8.55 -0.33 10.75
CA GLN A 79 9.51 0.72 11.10
C GLN A 79 10.35 0.35 12.34
N SER A 80 9.74 -0.25 13.37
CA SER A 80 10.46 -0.69 14.58
C SER A 80 11.48 -1.81 14.30
N TYR A 81 11.23 -2.63 13.27
CA TYR A 81 12.17 -3.66 12.81
C TYR A 81 13.25 -3.10 11.86
N GLY A 82 13.15 -1.85 11.45
CA GLY A 82 14.14 -1.19 10.59
C GLY A 82 14.06 -1.58 9.12
N PHE A 83 12.92 -2.07 8.65
CA PHE A 83 12.67 -2.26 7.22
C PHE A 83 12.31 -0.93 6.53
N GLU A 84 12.64 -0.82 5.25
CA GLU A 84 12.08 0.22 4.41
C GLU A 84 10.58 -0.04 4.18
N LEU A 85 9.77 1.01 4.34
CA LEU A 85 8.33 0.95 4.14
C LEU A 85 7.94 1.40 2.74
N GLY A 86 7.19 0.58 2.03
CA GLY A 86 6.43 0.96 0.84
C GLY A 86 4.93 1.01 1.14
N ILE A 87 4.20 1.93 0.55
CA ILE A 87 2.73 2.00 0.62
C ILE A 87 2.16 2.06 -0.79
N GLN A 88 1.23 1.15 -1.08
CA GLN A 88 0.46 1.13 -2.31
C GLN A 88 -0.96 1.64 -2.04
N LEU A 89 -1.40 2.62 -2.81
CA LEU A 89 -2.77 3.13 -2.84
C LEU A 89 -3.44 2.87 -4.18
N MET A 90 -4.75 2.73 -4.18
CA MET A 90 -5.56 2.59 -5.39
C MET A 90 -6.49 3.78 -5.57
N ILE A 91 -6.72 4.15 -6.84
CA ILE A 91 -7.57 5.27 -7.26
C ILE A 91 -8.77 4.70 -7.98
N GLY A 92 -9.97 5.12 -7.58
CA GLY A 92 -11.21 4.68 -8.23
C GLY A 92 -11.82 3.40 -7.66
N LEU A 93 -11.44 2.98 -6.46
CA LEU A 93 -12.11 1.89 -5.74
C LEU A 93 -13.60 2.24 -5.49
N PRO A 94 -14.47 1.23 -5.30
CA PRO A 94 -15.85 1.44 -4.86
C PRO A 94 -15.93 2.38 -3.66
N GLY A 95 -16.81 3.40 -3.73
CA GLY A 95 -16.97 4.40 -2.69
C GLY A 95 -15.87 5.45 -2.55
N ALA A 96 -14.81 5.38 -3.36
CA ALA A 96 -13.73 6.37 -3.32
C ALA A 96 -14.13 7.69 -4.00
N THR A 97 -14.18 8.76 -3.22
CA THR A 97 -14.30 10.14 -3.72
C THR A 97 -12.93 10.80 -3.85
N MET A 98 -12.84 11.96 -4.49
CA MET A 98 -11.62 12.76 -4.52
C MET A 98 -11.12 13.04 -3.09
N GLU A 99 -12.01 13.43 -2.19
CA GLU A 99 -11.68 13.76 -0.80
C GLU A 99 -11.05 12.57 -0.06
N LYS A 100 -11.64 11.37 -0.18
CA LYS A 100 -11.13 10.13 0.40
C LYS A 100 -9.78 9.72 -0.17
N CYS A 101 -9.57 9.94 -1.47
CA CYS A 101 -8.26 9.74 -2.11
C CYS A 101 -7.20 10.69 -1.52
N LEU A 102 -7.52 11.98 -1.37
CA LEU A 102 -6.62 12.97 -0.79
C LEU A 102 -6.37 12.73 0.70
N TYR A 103 -7.37 12.26 1.44
CA TYR A 103 -7.23 11.80 2.82
C TYR A 103 -6.19 10.68 2.91
N SER A 104 -6.34 9.64 2.09
CA SER A 104 -5.41 8.51 2.04
C SER A 104 -3.99 8.93 1.67
N ALA A 105 -3.84 9.88 0.73
CA ALA A 105 -2.54 10.43 0.37
C ALA A 105 -1.88 11.22 1.52
N ARG A 106 -2.68 12.02 2.27
CA ARG A 106 -2.15 12.75 3.45
C ARG A 106 -1.69 11.81 4.55
N ASP A 107 -2.46 10.78 4.85
CA ASP A 107 -2.08 9.80 5.88
C ASP A 107 -0.84 9.00 5.46
N THR A 108 -0.75 8.60 4.19
CA THR A 108 0.47 8.00 3.65
C THR A 108 1.68 8.93 3.83
N ALA A 109 1.55 10.23 3.51
CA ALA A 109 2.65 11.18 3.67
C ALA A 109 3.09 11.33 5.14
N ARG A 110 2.15 11.31 6.10
CA ARG A 110 2.45 11.35 7.55
C ARG A 110 3.26 10.16 8.03
N LEU A 111 3.02 8.98 7.46
CA LEU A 111 3.75 7.74 7.79
C LEU A 111 5.17 7.69 7.22
N ARG A 112 5.55 8.64 6.35
CA ARG A 112 6.90 8.82 5.77
C ARG A 112 7.47 7.53 5.15
N PRO A 113 6.76 6.86 4.23
CA PRO A 113 7.31 5.70 3.56
C PRO A 113 8.48 6.09 2.63
N GLN A 114 9.42 5.17 2.41
CA GLN A 114 10.48 5.33 1.42
C GLN A 114 9.95 5.22 -0.01
N LEU A 115 8.82 4.53 -0.18
CA LEU A 115 8.18 4.32 -1.48
C LEU A 115 6.67 4.48 -1.35
N ALA A 116 6.05 5.21 -2.27
CA ALA A 116 4.60 5.24 -2.42
C ALA A 116 4.22 4.98 -3.89
N ARG A 117 3.24 4.10 -4.12
CA ARG A 117 2.73 3.79 -5.45
C ARG A 117 1.24 4.10 -5.53
N LEU A 118 0.84 4.64 -6.68
CA LEU A 118 -0.55 4.95 -7.00
C LEU A 118 -0.99 4.09 -8.19
N TYR A 119 -2.00 3.25 -8.01
CA TYR A 119 -2.54 2.40 -9.04
C TYR A 119 -3.98 2.78 -9.40
N PRO A 120 -4.31 3.01 -10.67
CA PRO A 120 -5.71 3.13 -11.08
C PRO A 120 -6.42 1.78 -10.94
N THR A 121 -7.68 1.81 -10.54
CA THR A 121 -8.54 0.61 -10.55
C THR A 121 -8.95 0.31 -11.98
N ILE A 122 -8.68 -0.91 -12.42
CA ILE A 122 -9.07 -1.44 -13.71
C ILE A 122 -10.06 -2.58 -13.46
N VAL A 123 -11.19 -2.54 -14.17
CA VAL A 123 -12.18 -3.62 -14.13
C VAL A 123 -11.70 -4.76 -15.02
N LEU A 124 -11.49 -5.91 -14.42
CA LEU A 124 -11.07 -7.13 -15.11
C LEU A 124 -12.24 -8.11 -15.19
N ASP A 125 -12.34 -8.83 -16.29
CA ASP A 125 -13.32 -9.92 -16.49
C ASP A 125 -13.24 -10.95 -15.36
N GLU A 126 -14.34 -11.62 -15.08
CA GLU A 126 -14.42 -12.69 -14.08
C GLU A 126 -14.10 -12.25 -12.63
N THR A 127 -14.28 -10.96 -12.32
CA THR A 127 -14.12 -10.43 -10.96
C THR A 127 -15.45 -9.92 -10.38
N ASP A 128 -15.55 -9.87 -9.04
CA ASP A 128 -16.71 -9.27 -8.37
C ASP A 128 -16.95 -7.83 -8.84
N LEU A 129 -15.88 -7.06 -9.05
CA LEU A 129 -15.96 -5.69 -9.52
C LEU A 129 -16.52 -5.59 -10.95
N TYR A 130 -16.23 -6.57 -11.80
CA TYR A 130 -16.83 -6.66 -13.13
C TYR A 130 -18.34 -6.91 -13.07
N GLU A 131 -18.79 -7.77 -12.17
CA GLU A 131 -20.22 -7.98 -11.96
C GLU A 131 -20.93 -6.73 -11.44
N GLU A 132 -20.32 -6.00 -10.51
CA GLU A 132 -20.82 -4.71 -10.03
C GLU A 132 -20.88 -3.66 -11.18
N TYR A 133 -19.88 -3.63 -12.05
CA TYR A 133 -19.88 -2.80 -13.24
C TYR A 133 -21.01 -3.18 -14.21
N ARG A 134 -21.21 -4.45 -14.51
CA ARG A 134 -22.29 -4.94 -15.37
C ARG A 134 -23.66 -4.62 -14.84
N GLN A 135 -23.84 -4.66 -13.52
CA GLN A 135 -25.09 -4.34 -12.84
C GLN A 135 -25.31 -2.82 -12.68
N GLY A 136 -24.34 -1.99 -13.05
CA GLY A 136 -24.40 -0.55 -12.90
C GLY A 136 -24.27 -0.04 -11.45
N THR A 137 -23.87 -0.90 -10.51
CA THR A 137 -23.64 -0.53 -9.10
C THR A 137 -22.24 0.03 -8.86
N TYR A 138 -21.30 -0.23 -9.75
CA TYR A 138 -19.98 0.40 -9.81
C TYR A 138 -19.78 1.08 -11.17
N ILE A 139 -19.31 2.33 -11.13
CA ILE A 139 -18.96 3.11 -12.33
C ILE A 139 -17.48 3.42 -12.27
N PRO A 140 -16.67 2.89 -13.21
CA PRO A 140 -15.24 3.22 -13.29
C PRO A 140 -15.03 4.72 -13.51
N LEU A 141 -13.92 5.24 -12.98
CA LEU A 141 -13.54 6.62 -13.28
C LEU A 141 -13.28 6.82 -14.77
N SER A 142 -13.65 8.00 -15.29
CA SER A 142 -13.14 8.41 -16.60
C SER A 142 -11.61 8.55 -16.55
N ARG A 143 -10.98 8.50 -17.69
CA ARG A 143 -9.54 8.70 -17.81
C ARG A 143 -9.10 10.05 -17.23
N GLU A 144 -9.85 11.09 -17.53
CA GLU A 144 -9.60 12.47 -17.08
C GLU A 144 -9.67 12.58 -15.55
N GLU A 145 -10.69 11.97 -14.95
CA GLU A 145 -10.88 11.96 -13.51
C GLU A 145 -9.78 11.13 -12.81
N ALA A 146 -9.41 9.98 -13.36
CA ALA A 146 -8.32 9.16 -12.83
C ALA A 146 -6.98 9.92 -12.86
N VAL A 147 -6.68 10.60 -13.95
CA VAL A 147 -5.48 11.46 -14.08
C VAL A 147 -5.52 12.61 -13.08
N LEU A 148 -6.67 13.27 -12.92
CA LEU A 148 -6.82 14.37 -11.97
C LEU A 148 -6.55 13.91 -10.53
N ARG A 149 -7.18 12.81 -10.10
CA ARG A 149 -6.98 12.25 -8.75
C ARG A 149 -5.54 11.83 -8.52
N THR A 150 -4.94 11.14 -9.47
CA THR A 150 -3.53 10.75 -9.42
C THR A 150 -2.62 11.96 -9.23
N LYS A 151 -2.83 13.02 -10.03
CA LYS A 151 -2.06 14.27 -9.95
C LYS A 151 -2.17 14.93 -8.58
N GLU A 152 -3.38 15.04 -8.02
CA GLU A 152 -3.58 15.70 -6.73
C GLU A 152 -2.99 14.86 -5.57
N MET A 153 -3.15 13.53 -5.59
CA MET A 153 -2.50 12.65 -4.62
C MET A 153 -0.97 12.71 -4.72
N TYR A 154 -0.42 12.70 -5.93
CA TYR A 154 1.02 12.80 -6.16
C TYR A 154 1.61 14.10 -5.61
N LYS A 155 0.90 15.24 -5.74
CA LYS A 155 1.34 16.52 -5.18
C LYS A 155 1.50 16.46 -3.65
N ILE A 156 0.64 15.71 -2.96
CA ILE A 156 0.72 15.52 -1.51
C ILE A 156 1.92 14.63 -1.16
N LEU A 157 2.04 13.48 -1.84
CA LEU A 157 3.09 12.50 -1.57
C LEU A 157 4.51 13.01 -1.88
N ARG A 158 4.65 13.91 -2.86
CA ARG A 158 5.93 14.51 -3.24
C ARG A 158 6.44 15.58 -2.26
N ARG A 159 5.55 16.19 -1.45
CA ARG A 159 5.96 17.23 -0.52
C ARG A 159 6.73 16.64 0.63
N PRO A 160 7.94 17.17 0.98
CA PRO A 160 8.54 16.82 2.26
C PRO A 160 7.55 17.17 3.37
N VAL A 161 7.27 16.23 4.26
CA VAL A 161 6.48 16.51 5.46
C VAL A 161 7.33 17.43 6.33
N LEU A 162 6.99 18.72 6.37
CA LEU A 162 7.58 19.64 7.32
C LEU A 162 7.27 19.10 8.73
N PRO A 163 8.23 19.11 9.66
CA PRO A 163 7.94 18.78 11.03
C PRO A 163 6.79 19.69 11.49
N SER A 164 5.76 19.10 12.10
CA SER A 164 4.67 19.84 12.71
C SER A 164 5.30 20.83 13.72
N CYS A 165 5.19 22.13 13.46
CA CYS A 165 5.39 23.10 14.52
C CYS A 165 4.29 22.80 15.55
N GLU A 166 4.68 22.23 16.68
CA GLU A 166 3.84 22.21 17.86
C GLU A 166 3.59 23.67 18.23
N TRP A 167 2.37 24.12 17.99
CA TRP A 167 1.91 25.37 18.57
C TRP A 167 1.71 25.09 20.07
N GLY A 168 2.64 25.58 20.89
CA GLY A 168 2.51 25.63 22.33
C GLY A 168 1.38 26.58 22.76
#